data_fd79ed290a85024fe02aa23fdb9b94e4
#
_entry.id   fd79ed290a85024fe02aa23fdb9b94e4
#
_cell.length_a   1.000
_cell.length_b   1.000
_cell.length_c   1.000
_cell.angle_alpha   90.00
_cell.angle_beta   90.00
_cell.angle_gamma   90.00
#
_symmetry.space_group_name_H-M   'P 1'
#
loop_
_entity.id
_entity.type
_entity.pdbx_description
1 polymer ?
#
loop_
_entity_poly.entity_id
_entity_poly.type
_entity_poly.pdbx_seq_one_letter_code
_entity_poly.pdbx_strand_id
1 'polypeptide(L)'
;MSSKKRRRPARPQARTRVEVPPPEPESADRPRRPFGSALFGSGKSITPSGPRSLGRGLLTIVSTPVLLLIPLVAPAAIWLLLLQLGYEGPPGPVVAALALPPISSYLDVGLAQSIFGDESIFLVFAAGSIVIRGIAYGLLTGMIVEALEGGRVTRYGLITGIGAIPVALVVQVIGFSLIVVGTQLSLLLGPGLGLLALVATLVGGVFLLGFATTVAVRQRVGVVESVRRSGRAAMLPGSRQLAFSALYFFIAIPVLLSVAGIGGGNLTTANPPLVTWIAILAGSIVHMTFMAALAYRWIVVEPVVPEEPVPRRRPQGREPSRRPSGRR
;
A
#
# COMPACT_ATOMS: atom_id res chain seq x y z
N MET A 1 17.41 26.67 -62.66
CA MET A 1 16.16 25.91 -62.80
C MET A 1 16.45 24.48 -62.30
N SER A 2 16.06 24.15 -61.06
CA SER A 2 16.33 22.84 -60.43
C SER A 2 15.03 22.10 -60.23
N SER A 3 14.89 20.97 -60.94
CA SER A 3 13.71 20.11 -60.99
C SER A 3 13.62 19.25 -59.71
N LYS A 4 12.69 19.55 -58.81
CA LYS A 4 12.33 18.72 -57.64
C LYS A 4 11.56 17.48 -58.08
N LYS A 5 12.21 16.30 -58.16
CA LYS A 5 11.58 14.99 -58.29
C LYS A 5 10.71 14.69 -57.05
N ARG A 6 9.38 14.71 -57.20
CA ARG A 6 8.41 14.25 -56.20
C ARG A 6 8.55 12.72 -56.07
N ARG A 7 8.99 12.24 -54.88
CA ARG A 7 8.93 10.84 -54.52
C ARG A 7 7.46 10.43 -54.21
N ARG A 8 6.95 9.46 -54.96
CA ARG A 8 5.63 8.85 -54.68
C ARG A 8 5.71 8.10 -53.33
N PRO A 9 4.67 8.20 -52.49
CA PRO A 9 4.61 7.39 -51.28
C PRO A 9 4.41 5.88 -51.62
N ALA A 10 5.16 5.01 -50.93
CA ALA A 10 5.07 3.59 -51.06
C ALA A 10 3.68 3.08 -50.63
N ARG A 11 3.09 2.21 -51.46
CA ARG A 11 1.83 1.50 -51.09
C ARG A 11 2.01 0.71 -49.82
N PRO A 12 1.04 0.75 -48.89
CA PRO A 12 1.07 -0.09 -47.71
C PRO A 12 0.96 -1.58 -48.13
N GLN A 13 1.94 -2.39 -47.73
CA GLN A 13 1.91 -3.81 -47.88
C GLN A 13 0.71 -4.41 -47.12
N ALA A 14 -0.10 -5.21 -47.78
CA ALA A 14 -1.20 -5.96 -47.19
C ALA A 14 -0.65 -6.82 -46.04
N ARG A 15 -1.05 -6.53 -44.80
CA ARG A 15 -0.74 -7.39 -43.64
C ARG A 15 -1.40 -8.75 -43.88
N THR A 16 -0.59 -9.76 -44.06
CA THR A 16 -1.01 -11.16 -44.00
C THR A 16 -1.74 -11.39 -42.69
N ARG A 17 -3.02 -11.74 -42.82
CA ARG A 17 -3.90 -12.09 -41.70
C ARG A 17 -3.37 -13.39 -41.10
N VAL A 18 -2.66 -13.31 -39.96
CA VAL A 18 -2.29 -14.49 -39.19
C VAL A 18 -3.60 -15.11 -38.71
N GLU A 19 -3.96 -16.26 -39.23
CA GLU A 19 -5.04 -17.10 -38.74
C GLU A 19 -4.67 -17.53 -37.31
N VAL A 20 -5.34 -16.91 -36.32
CA VAL A 20 -5.25 -17.36 -34.93
C VAL A 20 -6.05 -18.65 -34.83
N PRO A 21 -5.42 -19.77 -34.44
CA PRO A 21 -6.14 -21.01 -34.23
C PRO A 21 -7.28 -20.80 -33.25
N PRO A 22 -8.43 -21.48 -33.42
CA PRO A 22 -9.57 -21.34 -32.50
C PRO A 22 -9.10 -21.70 -31.09
N PRO A 23 -9.54 -20.93 -30.07
CA PRO A 23 -9.18 -21.22 -28.68
C PRO A 23 -9.62 -22.66 -28.37
N GLU A 24 -8.67 -23.47 -27.90
CA GLU A 24 -8.99 -24.79 -27.35
C GLU A 24 -10.12 -24.66 -26.33
N PRO A 25 -11.10 -25.56 -26.32
CA PRO A 25 -12.18 -25.53 -25.37
C PRO A 25 -11.58 -25.59 -23.95
N GLU A 26 -11.73 -24.50 -23.21
CA GLU A 26 -11.28 -24.37 -21.83
C GLU A 26 -11.92 -25.53 -21.06
N SER A 27 -11.14 -26.54 -20.72
CA SER A 27 -11.58 -27.69 -19.98
C SER A 27 -12.18 -27.21 -18.64
N ALA A 28 -13.52 -27.31 -18.55
CA ALA A 28 -14.32 -26.91 -17.38
C ALA A 28 -13.96 -27.67 -16.09
N ASP A 29 -12.97 -28.52 -16.13
CA ASP A 29 -12.61 -29.47 -15.08
C ASP A 29 -11.26 -29.18 -14.43
N ARG A 30 -10.91 -27.90 -14.24
CA ARG A 30 -9.80 -27.59 -13.34
C ARG A 30 -10.26 -27.79 -11.90
N PRO A 31 -9.74 -28.80 -11.19
CA PRO A 31 -10.13 -29.03 -9.79
C PRO A 31 -9.91 -27.76 -8.98
N ARG A 32 -10.95 -27.27 -8.33
CA ARG A 32 -10.88 -26.13 -7.40
C ARG A 32 -9.89 -26.53 -6.29
N ARG A 33 -8.68 -25.97 -6.34
CA ARG A 33 -7.68 -26.21 -5.30
C ARG A 33 -8.22 -25.73 -3.96
N PRO A 34 -8.12 -26.51 -2.88
CA PRO A 34 -8.61 -26.10 -1.57
C PRO A 34 -7.89 -24.81 -1.13
N PHE A 35 -8.64 -23.93 -0.47
CA PHE A 35 -8.16 -22.61 -0.02
C PHE A 35 -6.83 -22.69 0.77
N GLY A 36 -6.63 -23.74 1.58
CA GLY A 36 -5.38 -23.96 2.33
C GLY A 36 -4.14 -24.12 1.45
N SER A 37 -4.26 -24.65 0.22
CA SER A 37 -3.11 -24.81 -0.68
C SER A 37 -2.63 -23.45 -1.26
N ALA A 38 -3.46 -22.44 -1.27
CA ALA A 38 -3.08 -21.08 -1.65
C ALA A 38 -2.22 -20.40 -0.57
N LEU A 39 -2.48 -20.70 0.69
CA LEU A 39 -1.77 -20.10 1.84
C LEU A 39 -0.45 -20.81 2.15
N PHE A 40 -0.42 -22.15 2.08
CA PHE A 40 0.69 -22.98 2.54
C PHE A 40 1.26 -23.93 1.47
N GLY A 41 0.85 -23.77 0.23
CA GLY A 41 1.21 -24.68 -0.86
C GLY A 41 2.72 -24.85 -1.06
N SER A 42 3.15 -26.09 -1.20
CA SER A 42 4.53 -26.51 -1.55
C SER A 42 4.96 -26.16 -2.99
N GLY A 43 4.14 -25.38 -3.70
CA GLY A 43 4.40 -24.96 -5.06
C GLY A 43 5.60 -24.02 -5.20
N LYS A 44 6.15 -23.93 -6.42
CA LYS A 44 7.22 -22.98 -6.77
C LYS A 44 6.78 -21.56 -6.37
N SER A 45 7.60 -20.88 -5.57
CA SER A 45 7.31 -19.50 -5.14
C SER A 45 7.33 -18.55 -6.33
N ILE A 46 6.25 -17.78 -6.51
CA ILE A 46 6.15 -16.73 -7.53
C ILE A 46 6.69 -15.39 -7.03
N THR A 47 6.89 -15.25 -5.70
CA THR A 47 7.47 -14.04 -5.11
C THR A 47 8.89 -14.31 -4.62
N PRO A 48 9.73 -13.28 -4.57
CA PRO A 48 11.03 -13.37 -3.91
C PRO A 48 10.90 -13.76 -2.43
N SER A 49 11.94 -14.39 -1.89
CA SER A 49 11.99 -14.69 -0.44
C SER A 49 11.90 -13.41 0.39
N GLY A 50 11.40 -13.52 1.63
CA GLY A 50 11.29 -12.39 2.55
C GLY A 50 12.61 -11.62 2.72
N PRO A 51 13.74 -12.29 3.06
CA PRO A 51 15.04 -11.64 3.19
C PRO A 51 15.51 -10.93 1.91
N ARG A 52 15.31 -11.56 0.73
CA ARG A 52 15.66 -10.92 -0.56
C ARG A 52 14.80 -9.67 -0.82
N SER A 53 13.53 -9.72 -0.48
CA SER A 53 12.63 -8.56 -0.63
C SER A 53 13.04 -7.42 0.30
N LEU A 54 13.34 -7.73 1.56
CA LEU A 54 13.81 -6.74 2.55
C LEU A 54 15.18 -6.16 2.15
N GLY A 55 16.12 -7.01 1.75
CA GLY A 55 17.43 -6.54 1.29
C GLY A 55 17.32 -5.60 0.08
N ARG A 56 16.44 -5.92 -0.89
CA ARG A 56 16.19 -5.01 -2.02
C ARG A 56 15.50 -3.71 -1.57
N GLY A 57 14.55 -3.80 -0.64
CA GLY A 57 13.88 -2.62 -0.07
C GLY A 57 14.88 -1.70 0.65
N LEU A 58 15.70 -2.24 1.53
CA LEU A 58 16.72 -1.49 2.26
C LEU A 58 17.73 -0.84 1.30
N LEU A 59 18.24 -1.62 0.33
CA LEU A 59 19.17 -1.10 -0.68
C LEU A 59 18.56 0.09 -1.44
N THR A 60 17.29 0.00 -1.82
CA THR A 60 16.59 1.10 -2.52
C THR A 60 16.55 2.36 -1.66
N ILE A 61 16.27 2.25 -0.36
CA ILE A 61 16.21 3.41 0.54
C ILE A 61 17.59 4.02 0.75
N VAL A 62 18.60 3.19 1.00
CA VAL A 62 19.98 3.66 1.24
C VAL A 62 20.59 4.28 -0.02
N SER A 63 20.33 3.71 -1.19
CA SER A 63 20.82 4.25 -2.47
C SER A 63 20.08 5.50 -2.94
N THR A 64 18.94 5.84 -2.35
CA THR A 64 18.09 6.96 -2.79
C THR A 64 17.72 7.84 -1.59
N PRO A 65 18.66 8.64 -1.05
CA PRO A 65 18.47 9.37 0.21
C PRO A 65 17.33 10.40 0.17
N VAL A 66 16.91 10.85 -1.01
CA VAL A 66 15.74 11.73 -1.16
C VAL A 66 14.45 11.10 -0.60
N LEU A 67 14.37 9.77 -0.53
CA LEU A 67 13.24 9.06 0.11
C LEU A 67 13.14 9.39 1.61
N LEU A 68 14.22 9.78 2.26
CA LEU A 68 14.24 10.12 3.69
C LEU A 68 13.56 11.46 3.99
N LEU A 69 13.25 12.28 3.00
CA LEU A 69 12.54 13.54 3.20
C LEU A 69 11.12 13.31 3.73
N ILE A 70 10.42 12.30 3.22
CA ILE A 70 9.03 12.02 3.64
C ILE A 70 8.96 11.63 5.12
N PRO A 71 9.78 10.69 5.65
CA PRO A 71 9.78 10.35 7.07
C PRO A 71 10.36 11.44 7.98
N LEU A 72 10.89 12.51 7.45
CA LEU A 72 11.21 13.71 8.22
C LEU A 72 10.04 14.69 8.25
N VAL A 73 9.43 14.95 7.10
CA VAL A 73 8.36 15.95 6.96
C VAL A 73 7.05 15.48 7.57
N ALA A 74 6.65 14.23 7.34
CA ALA A 74 5.36 13.74 7.82
C ALA A 74 5.27 13.65 9.35
N PRO A 75 6.26 13.12 10.08
CA PRO A 75 6.29 13.20 11.54
C PRO A 75 6.28 14.65 12.06
N ALA A 76 7.01 15.56 11.41
CA ALA A 76 6.99 16.97 11.78
C ALA A 76 5.59 17.59 11.60
N ALA A 77 4.88 17.24 10.53
CA ALA A 77 3.51 17.70 10.31
C ALA A 77 2.53 17.13 11.36
N ILE A 78 2.67 15.84 11.73
CA ILE A 78 1.86 15.24 12.82
C ILE A 78 2.20 15.90 14.16
N TRP A 79 3.46 16.19 14.42
CA TRP A 79 3.89 16.92 15.61
C TRP A 79 3.28 18.32 15.68
N LEU A 80 3.32 19.06 14.58
CA LEU A 80 2.68 20.37 14.49
C LEU A 80 1.17 20.29 14.73
N LEU A 81 0.51 19.24 14.23
CA LEU A 81 -0.92 19.01 14.50
C LEU A 81 -1.16 18.79 15.99
N LEU A 82 -0.32 18.02 16.69
CA LEU A 82 -0.42 17.81 18.13
C LEU A 82 -0.30 19.14 18.90
N LEU A 83 0.69 19.96 18.53
CA LEU A 83 0.87 21.29 19.15
C LEU A 83 -0.34 22.20 18.91
N GLN A 84 -0.91 22.18 17.70
CA GLN A 84 -2.11 22.98 17.38
C GLN A 84 -3.35 22.52 18.18
N LEU A 85 -3.40 21.25 18.57
CA LEU A 85 -4.45 20.71 19.42
C LEU A 85 -4.21 20.91 20.91
N GLY A 86 -3.17 21.67 21.28
CA GLY A 86 -2.89 22.04 22.67
C GLY A 86 -2.01 21.02 23.41
N TYR A 87 -1.29 20.15 22.71
CA TYR A 87 -0.32 19.28 23.37
C TYR A 87 0.92 20.09 23.81
N GLU A 88 1.15 20.20 25.09
CA GLU A 88 2.29 20.93 25.69
C GLU A 88 3.39 19.98 26.23
N GLY A 89 3.17 18.67 26.14
CA GLY A 89 4.09 17.68 26.69
C GLY A 89 5.38 17.49 25.84
N PRO A 90 6.35 16.76 26.39
CA PRO A 90 7.56 16.43 25.64
C PRO A 90 7.25 15.47 24.47
N PRO A 91 8.10 15.44 23.40
CA PRO A 91 7.87 14.54 22.25
C PRO A 91 8.01 13.06 22.61
N GLY A 92 8.68 12.71 23.70
CA GLY A 92 8.96 11.33 24.10
C GLY A 92 7.73 10.41 24.13
N PRO A 93 6.65 10.71 24.83
CA PRO A 93 5.47 9.85 24.91
C PRO A 93 4.77 9.61 23.57
N VAL A 94 4.88 10.54 22.62
CA VAL A 94 4.20 10.46 21.32
C VAL A 94 5.09 9.98 20.18
N VAL A 95 6.34 9.59 20.46
CA VAL A 95 7.31 9.14 19.46
C VAL A 95 6.77 7.98 18.61
N ALA A 96 6.07 7.04 19.22
CA ALA A 96 5.48 5.92 18.50
C ALA A 96 4.44 6.37 17.47
N ALA A 97 3.69 7.44 17.79
CA ALA A 97 2.71 8.05 16.90
C ALA A 97 3.37 8.79 15.73
N LEU A 98 4.59 9.28 15.90
CA LEU A 98 5.31 10.04 14.89
C LEU A 98 6.03 9.15 13.87
N ALA A 99 6.41 7.92 14.22
CA ALA A 99 6.95 6.98 13.25
C ALA A 99 5.92 6.68 12.15
N LEU A 100 6.38 6.42 10.92
CA LEU A 100 5.50 6.15 9.77
C LEU A 100 5.31 4.64 9.56
N PRO A 101 4.35 3.98 10.20
CA PRO A 101 4.00 2.60 9.85
C PRO A 101 3.19 2.56 8.55
N PRO A 102 3.20 1.46 7.78
CA PRO A 102 2.45 1.34 6.52
C PRO A 102 0.93 1.39 6.70
N ILE A 103 0.45 1.18 7.90
CA ILE A 103 -0.96 1.32 8.28
C ILE A 103 -0.97 2.22 9.50
N SER A 104 -1.91 3.18 9.55
CA SER A 104 -2.09 4.09 10.67
C SER A 104 -2.07 3.31 11.98
N SER A 105 -1.16 3.64 12.88
CA SER A 105 -0.97 2.83 14.06
C SER A 105 -2.05 3.15 15.10
N TYR A 106 -2.53 2.09 15.73
CA TYR A 106 -3.46 2.20 16.87
C TYR A 106 -2.83 2.94 18.06
N LEU A 107 -1.51 2.93 18.16
CA LEU A 107 -0.80 3.68 19.19
C LEU A 107 -1.06 5.18 19.10
N ASP A 108 -1.28 5.72 17.89
CA ASP A 108 -1.67 7.11 17.69
C ASP A 108 -3.00 7.41 18.37
N VAL A 109 -3.93 6.48 18.24
CA VAL A 109 -5.29 6.60 18.76
C VAL A 109 -5.33 6.45 20.27
N GLY A 110 -4.69 5.40 20.80
CA GLY A 110 -4.62 5.16 22.24
C GLY A 110 -3.86 6.26 22.98
N LEU A 111 -2.77 6.75 22.40
CA LEU A 111 -2.01 7.86 22.96
C LEU A 111 -2.80 9.17 22.93
N ALA A 112 -3.46 9.49 21.81
CA ALA A 112 -4.26 10.70 21.73
C ALA A 112 -5.42 10.68 22.74
N GLN A 113 -6.10 9.55 22.90
CA GLN A 113 -7.15 9.37 23.89
C GLN A 113 -6.63 9.55 25.33
N SER A 114 -5.44 9.02 25.64
CA SER A 114 -4.81 9.18 26.97
C SER A 114 -4.30 10.58 27.24
N ILE A 115 -3.92 11.34 26.20
CA ILE A 115 -3.34 12.68 26.31
C ILE A 115 -4.42 13.75 26.40
N PHE A 116 -5.44 13.69 25.55
CA PHE A 116 -6.41 14.76 25.43
C PHE A 116 -7.64 14.57 26.31
N GLY A 117 -7.99 13.32 26.65
CA GLY A 117 -9.19 13.03 27.46
C GLY A 117 -10.51 13.49 26.84
N ASP A 118 -10.47 14.23 25.74
CA ASP A 118 -11.63 14.78 25.02
C ASP A 118 -11.78 14.04 23.69
N GLU A 119 -12.94 13.42 23.50
CA GLU A 119 -13.25 12.63 22.31
C GLU A 119 -13.22 13.47 21.02
N SER A 120 -13.59 14.74 21.08
CA SER A 120 -13.62 15.62 19.91
C SER A 120 -12.21 15.93 19.40
N ILE A 121 -11.30 16.26 20.30
CA ILE A 121 -9.89 16.51 19.97
C ILE A 121 -9.23 15.25 19.44
N PHE A 122 -9.52 14.11 20.05
CA PHE A 122 -9.07 12.81 19.58
C PHE A 122 -9.49 12.53 18.15
N LEU A 123 -10.75 12.74 17.78
CA LEU A 123 -11.24 12.51 16.41
C LEU A 123 -10.56 13.44 15.40
N VAL A 124 -10.35 14.70 15.76
CA VAL A 124 -9.62 15.66 14.91
C VAL A 124 -8.17 15.22 14.70
N PHE A 125 -7.50 14.78 15.76
CA PHE A 125 -6.14 14.25 15.65
C PHE A 125 -6.07 13.00 14.78
N ALA A 126 -6.96 12.03 14.99
CA ALA A 126 -7.01 10.79 14.21
C ALA A 126 -7.26 11.09 12.73
N ALA A 127 -8.22 11.94 12.42
CA ALA A 127 -8.51 12.34 11.03
C ALA A 127 -7.31 13.06 10.38
N GLY A 128 -6.71 14.02 11.08
CA GLY A 128 -5.54 14.75 10.59
C GLY A 128 -4.33 13.84 10.37
N SER A 129 -4.07 12.93 11.31
CA SER A 129 -3.00 11.94 11.22
C SER A 129 -3.21 11.00 10.01
N ILE A 130 -4.42 10.50 9.79
CA ILE A 130 -4.78 9.67 8.63
C ILE A 130 -4.52 10.43 7.33
N VAL A 131 -4.91 11.70 7.24
CA VAL A 131 -4.71 12.53 6.04
C VAL A 131 -3.22 12.74 5.78
N ILE A 132 -2.45 13.18 6.78
CA ILE A 132 -1.00 13.40 6.64
C ILE A 132 -0.30 12.09 6.19
N ARG A 133 -0.62 10.98 6.82
CA ARG A 133 -0.06 9.67 6.48
C ARG A 133 -0.50 9.22 5.09
N GLY A 134 -1.75 9.35 4.73
CA GLY A 134 -2.23 8.99 3.38
C GLY A 134 -1.50 9.76 2.29
N ILE A 135 -1.28 11.07 2.48
CA ILE A 135 -0.48 11.88 1.57
C ILE A 135 0.97 11.37 1.53
N ALA A 136 1.60 11.20 2.69
CA ALA A 136 2.97 10.71 2.80
C ALA A 136 3.15 9.34 2.11
N TYR A 137 2.20 8.41 2.32
CA TYR A 137 2.23 7.08 1.71
C TYR A 137 2.03 7.09 0.20
N GLY A 138 1.11 7.91 -0.31
CA GLY A 138 0.94 8.07 -1.74
C GLY A 138 2.23 8.53 -2.40
N LEU A 139 2.80 9.64 -1.91
CA LEU A 139 4.04 10.21 -2.43
C LEU A 139 5.22 9.23 -2.31
N LEU A 140 5.40 8.65 -1.13
CA LEU A 140 6.49 7.73 -0.87
C LEU A 140 6.42 6.48 -1.76
N THR A 141 5.22 5.92 -1.97
CA THR A 141 5.06 4.75 -2.85
C THR A 141 5.42 5.08 -4.29
N GLY A 142 5.02 6.24 -4.80
CA GLY A 142 5.39 6.68 -6.14
C GLY A 142 6.90 6.82 -6.32
N MET A 143 7.57 7.45 -5.35
CA MET A 143 9.02 7.60 -5.34
C MET A 143 9.75 6.26 -5.21
N ILE A 144 9.27 5.34 -4.35
CA ILE A 144 9.84 4.00 -4.18
C ILE A 144 9.74 3.18 -5.46
N VAL A 145 8.57 3.19 -6.11
CA VAL A 145 8.37 2.46 -7.37
C VAL A 145 9.33 2.96 -8.44
N GLU A 146 9.45 4.27 -8.61
CA GLU A 146 10.39 4.85 -9.56
C GLU A 146 11.85 4.51 -9.23
N ALA A 147 12.24 4.56 -7.95
CA ALA A 147 13.58 4.17 -7.50
C ALA A 147 13.88 2.68 -7.77
N LEU A 148 12.89 1.80 -7.59
CA LEU A 148 13.02 0.37 -7.87
C LEU A 148 13.20 0.07 -9.35
N GLU A 149 12.54 0.83 -10.23
CA GLU A 149 12.57 0.65 -11.68
C GLU A 149 13.72 1.38 -12.36
N GLY A 150 13.96 2.63 -11.96
CA GLY A 150 14.92 3.53 -12.61
C GLY A 150 16.19 3.82 -11.81
N GLY A 151 16.30 3.34 -10.57
CA GLY A 151 17.45 3.58 -9.68
C GLY A 151 17.56 5.01 -9.16
N ARG A 152 16.62 5.89 -9.49
CA ARG A 152 16.59 7.29 -9.05
C ARG A 152 15.16 7.79 -8.93
N VAL A 153 14.95 8.87 -8.16
CA VAL A 153 13.66 9.54 -8.00
C VAL A 153 13.67 10.84 -8.77
N THR A 154 12.64 11.07 -9.55
CA THR A 154 12.39 12.31 -10.30
C THR A 154 11.02 12.88 -9.94
N ARG A 155 10.65 13.98 -10.58
CA ARG A 155 9.29 14.54 -10.45
C ARG A 155 8.18 13.56 -10.89
N TYR A 156 8.51 12.59 -11.72
CA TYR A 156 7.54 11.60 -12.20
C TYR A 156 7.04 10.71 -11.04
N GLY A 157 7.93 10.24 -10.17
CA GLY A 157 7.56 9.49 -8.98
C GLY A 157 6.63 10.28 -8.05
N LEU A 158 6.88 11.59 -7.89
CA LEU A 158 5.98 12.46 -7.13
C LEU A 158 4.59 12.58 -7.78
N ILE A 159 4.53 12.82 -9.09
CA ILE A 159 3.25 12.93 -9.82
C ILE A 159 2.44 11.64 -9.73
N THR A 160 3.08 10.50 -9.95
CA THR A 160 2.41 9.19 -9.83
C THR A 160 1.99 8.90 -8.39
N GLY A 161 2.79 9.32 -7.41
CA GLY A 161 2.46 9.26 -6.00
C GLY A 161 1.25 10.10 -5.62
N ILE A 162 1.14 11.33 -6.15
CA ILE A 162 -0.05 12.18 -5.96
C ILE A 162 -1.31 11.45 -6.46
N GLY A 163 -1.25 10.80 -7.63
CA GLY A 163 -2.36 10.02 -8.17
C GLY A 163 -2.78 8.84 -7.29
N ALA A 164 -1.89 8.34 -6.45
CA ALA A 164 -2.16 7.23 -5.54
C ALA A 164 -2.65 7.68 -4.13
N ILE A 165 -2.63 8.98 -3.81
CA ILE A 165 -3.08 9.50 -2.51
C ILE A 165 -4.49 9.01 -2.15
N PRO A 166 -5.51 9.04 -3.03
CA PRO A 166 -6.84 8.56 -2.66
C PRO A 166 -6.85 7.09 -2.22
N VAL A 167 -6.04 6.25 -2.89
CA VAL A 167 -5.91 4.84 -2.51
C VAL A 167 -5.19 4.70 -1.16
N ALA A 168 -4.11 5.45 -0.97
CA ALA A 168 -3.37 5.47 0.28
C ALA A 168 -4.25 5.92 1.45
N LEU A 169 -5.07 6.96 1.28
CA LEU A 169 -6.03 7.41 2.29
C LEU A 169 -7.03 6.32 2.66
N VAL A 170 -7.62 5.65 1.68
CA VAL A 170 -8.57 4.56 1.94
C VAL A 170 -7.90 3.38 2.64
N VAL A 171 -6.66 3.05 2.26
CA VAL A 171 -5.87 2.01 2.96
C VAL A 171 -5.62 2.40 4.42
N GLN A 172 -5.32 3.67 4.71
CA GLN A 172 -5.16 4.16 6.08
C GLN A 172 -6.47 4.10 6.88
N VAL A 173 -7.59 4.50 6.27
CA VAL A 173 -8.91 4.43 6.92
C VAL A 173 -9.30 2.97 7.21
N ILE A 174 -9.14 2.06 6.24
CA ILE A 174 -9.43 0.64 6.45
C ILE A 174 -8.50 0.07 7.52
N GLY A 175 -7.20 0.38 7.46
CA GLY A 175 -6.23 -0.05 8.45
C GLY A 175 -6.61 0.41 9.86
N PHE A 176 -6.95 1.67 10.02
CA PHE A 176 -7.44 2.23 11.28
C PHE A 176 -8.70 1.50 11.77
N SER A 177 -9.70 1.31 10.90
CA SER A 177 -10.93 0.59 11.24
C SER A 177 -10.66 -0.86 11.67
N LEU A 178 -9.77 -1.57 10.98
CA LEU A 178 -9.36 -2.92 11.34
C LEU A 178 -8.72 -2.97 12.74
N ILE A 179 -7.93 -1.97 13.08
CA ILE A 179 -7.31 -1.87 14.40
C ILE A 179 -8.36 -1.64 15.49
N VAL A 180 -9.30 -0.71 15.26
CA VAL A 180 -10.40 -0.46 16.18
C VAL A 180 -11.21 -1.75 16.41
N VAL A 181 -11.60 -2.43 15.33
CA VAL A 181 -12.32 -3.70 15.41
C VAL A 181 -11.49 -4.78 16.13
N GLY A 182 -10.21 -4.92 15.79
CA GLY A 182 -9.31 -5.88 16.44
C GLY A 182 -9.17 -5.63 17.93
N THR A 183 -9.14 -4.37 18.35
CA THR A 183 -9.08 -4.00 19.78
C THR A 183 -10.40 -4.32 20.49
N GLN A 184 -11.53 -3.98 19.89
CA GLN A 184 -12.83 -4.31 20.48
C GLN A 184 -12.99 -5.83 20.64
N LEU A 185 -12.61 -6.60 19.60
CA LEU A 185 -12.58 -8.06 19.70
C LEU A 185 -11.63 -8.55 20.80
N SER A 186 -10.49 -7.90 20.99
CA SER A 186 -9.54 -8.28 22.02
C SER A 186 -10.11 -8.09 23.43
N LEU A 187 -10.87 -7.03 23.64
CA LEU A 187 -11.56 -6.79 24.91
C LEU A 187 -12.66 -7.80 25.18
N LEU A 188 -13.40 -8.20 24.13
CA LEU A 188 -14.51 -9.17 24.26
C LEU A 188 -14.02 -10.61 24.48
N LEU A 189 -12.93 -11.01 23.85
CA LEU A 189 -12.44 -12.38 23.85
C LEU A 189 -11.46 -12.70 25.01
N GLY A 190 -11.08 -11.68 25.77
CA GLY A 190 -10.10 -11.79 26.86
C GLY A 190 -8.64 -11.85 26.37
N PRO A 191 -7.66 -11.87 27.31
CA PRO A 191 -6.26 -11.55 26.98
C PRO A 191 -5.61 -12.46 25.95
N GLY A 192 -5.86 -13.77 25.99
CA GLY A 192 -5.22 -14.73 25.08
C GLY A 192 -5.81 -14.72 23.68
N LEU A 193 -7.11 -14.99 23.58
CA LEU A 193 -7.82 -15.01 22.29
C LEU A 193 -7.90 -13.61 21.69
N GLY A 194 -8.02 -12.59 22.53
CA GLY A 194 -8.05 -11.20 22.10
C GLY A 194 -6.75 -10.76 21.41
N LEU A 195 -5.59 -11.12 21.97
CA LEU A 195 -4.31 -10.86 21.34
C LEU A 195 -4.19 -11.55 19.97
N LEU A 196 -4.62 -12.81 19.89
CA LEU A 196 -4.63 -13.54 18.62
C LEU A 196 -5.55 -12.88 17.58
N ALA A 197 -6.74 -12.43 18.00
CA ALA A 197 -7.66 -11.71 17.13
C ALA A 197 -7.06 -10.38 16.62
N LEU A 198 -6.41 -9.63 17.49
CA LEU A 198 -5.73 -8.38 17.12
C LEU A 198 -4.60 -8.64 16.11
N VAL A 199 -3.72 -9.62 16.40
CA VAL A 199 -2.63 -10.01 15.51
C VAL A 199 -3.16 -10.48 14.15
N ALA A 200 -4.19 -11.33 14.15
CA ALA A 200 -4.80 -11.84 12.92
C ALA A 200 -5.39 -10.71 12.08
N THR A 201 -6.03 -9.72 12.72
CA THR A 201 -6.60 -8.54 12.04
C THR A 201 -5.51 -7.68 11.41
N LEU A 202 -4.42 -7.42 12.14
CA LEU A 202 -3.30 -6.61 11.63
C LEU A 202 -2.55 -7.31 10.49
N VAL A 203 -2.22 -8.58 10.66
CA VAL A 203 -1.56 -9.40 9.63
C VAL A 203 -2.46 -9.52 8.40
N GLY A 204 -3.77 -9.73 8.60
CA GLY A 204 -4.77 -9.78 7.54
C GLY A 204 -4.87 -8.46 6.77
N GLY A 205 -4.84 -7.34 7.47
CA GLY A 205 -4.81 -6.01 6.86
C GLY A 205 -3.61 -5.81 5.93
N VAL A 206 -2.40 -6.08 6.41
CA VAL A 206 -1.18 -6.00 5.59
C VAL A 206 -1.19 -7.02 4.46
N PHE A 207 -1.71 -8.23 4.71
CA PHE A 207 -1.84 -9.28 3.70
C PHE A 207 -2.71 -8.83 2.52
N LEU A 208 -3.88 -8.28 2.78
CA LEU A 208 -4.85 -7.91 1.73
C LEU A 208 -4.55 -6.55 1.08
N LEU A 209 -4.10 -5.57 1.85
CA LEU A 209 -3.96 -4.18 1.43
C LEU A 209 -2.51 -3.80 1.07
N GLY A 210 -1.54 -4.65 1.38
CA GLY A 210 -0.12 -4.30 1.27
C GLY A 210 0.35 -3.91 -0.13
N PHE A 211 -0.32 -4.36 -1.18
CA PHE A 211 -0.01 -3.99 -2.57
C PHE A 211 -0.87 -2.84 -3.11
N ALA A 212 -1.97 -2.45 -2.43
CA ALA A 212 -2.99 -1.58 -3.01
C ALA A 212 -2.42 -0.25 -3.53
N THR A 213 -1.60 0.44 -2.74
CA THR A 213 -1.01 1.72 -3.13
C THR A 213 -0.02 1.55 -4.30
N THR A 214 0.77 0.46 -4.30
CA THR A 214 1.69 0.14 -5.40
C THR A 214 0.94 -0.17 -6.70
N VAL A 215 -0.19 -0.88 -6.60
CA VAL A 215 -1.09 -1.13 -7.75
C VAL A 215 -1.58 0.19 -8.34
N ALA A 216 -2.04 1.11 -7.49
CA ALA A 216 -2.51 2.42 -7.93
C ALA A 216 -1.43 3.22 -8.67
N VAL A 217 -0.20 3.23 -8.14
CA VAL A 217 0.95 3.92 -8.76
C VAL A 217 1.26 3.33 -10.14
N ARG A 218 1.37 2.01 -10.23
CA ARG A 218 1.82 1.34 -11.47
C ARG A 218 0.76 1.27 -12.54
N GLN A 219 -0.46 0.94 -12.15
CA GLN A 219 -1.54 0.64 -13.10
C GLN A 219 -2.51 1.81 -13.26
N ARG A 220 -2.35 2.89 -12.45
CA ARG A 220 -3.20 4.09 -12.48
C ARG A 220 -4.69 3.77 -12.41
N VAL A 221 -5.04 2.76 -11.61
CA VAL A 221 -6.43 2.34 -11.39
C VAL A 221 -7.01 2.98 -10.13
N GLY A 222 -8.34 3.06 -10.08
CA GLY A 222 -9.05 3.64 -8.93
C GLY A 222 -8.95 2.78 -7.66
N VAL A 223 -9.50 3.31 -6.57
CA VAL A 223 -9.42 2.73 -5.21
C VAL A 223 -9.90 1.28 -5.17
N VAL A 224 -11.13 1.04 -5.64
CA VAL A 224 -11.77 -0.29 -5.57
C VAL A 224 -10.95 -1.34 -6.32
N GLU A 225 -10.50 -0.99 -7.51
CA GLU A 225 -9.73 -1.92 -8.34
C GLU A 225 -8.33 -2.15 -7.76
N SER A 226 -7.69 -1.14 -7.17
CA SER A 226 -6.40 -1.28 -6.48
C SER A 226 -6.49 -2.24 -5.31
N VAL A 227 -7.50 -2.11 -4.46
CA VAL A 227 -7.73 -3.01 -3.31
C VAL A 227 -8.05 -4.43 -3.78
N ARG A 228 -8.91 -4.56 -4.80
CA ARG A 228 -9.29 -5.86 -5.37
C ARG A 228 -8.09 -6.59 -5.97
N ARG A 229 -7.25 -5.91 -6.75
CA ARG A 229 -6.03 -6.50 -7.32
C ARG A 229 -5.01 -6.85 -6.26
N SER A 230 -4.85 -6.01 -5.23
CA SER A 230 -4.01 -6.30 -4.07
C SER A 230 -4.43 -7.61 -3.40
N GLY A 231 -5.71 -7.77 -3.07
CA GLY A 231 -6.24 -8.99 -2.47
C GLY A 231 -6.06 -10.23 -3.36
N ARG A 232 -6.32 -10.11 -4.67
CA ARG A 232 -6.09 -11.21 -5.62
C ARG A 232 -4.63 -11.65 -5.67
N ALA A 233 -3.71 -10.70 -5.75
CA ALA A 233 -2.28 -11.01 -5.78
C ALA A 233 -1.81 -11.65 -4.48
N ALA A 234 -2.32 -11.21 -3.33
CA ALA A 234 -2.02 -11.80 -2.04
C ALA A 234 -2.46 -13.26 -1.96
N MET A 235 -3.61 -13.58 -2.56
CA MET A 235 -4.20 -14.93 -2.55
C MET A 235 -3.64 -15.86 -3.66
N LEU A 236 -2.75 -15.40 -4.53
CA LEU A 236 -2.17 -16.27 -5.55
C LEU A 236 -1.37 -17.41 -4.92
N PRO A 237 -1.53 -18.65 -5.42
CA PRO A 237 -0.72 -19.79 -4.98
C PRO A 237 0.77 -19.49 -5.14
N GLY A 238 1.55 -19.69 -4.08
CA GLY A 238 2.99 -19.39 -4.09
C GLY A 238 3.37 -17.93 -3.87
N SER A 239 2.42 -17.02 -3.62
CA SER A 239 2.71 -15.60 -3.32
C SER A 239 3.48 -15.43 -2.01
N ARG A 240 3.31 -16.36 -1.04
CA ARG A 240 3.88 -16.28 0.32
C ARG A 240 3.66 -14.92 0.99
N GLN A 241 2.59 -14.21 0.59
CA GLN A 241 2.31 -12.87 1.10
C GLN A 241 1.92 -12.89 2.57
N LEU A 242 1.18 -13.92 3.02
CA LEU A 242 0.82 -14.09 4.43
C LEU A 242 2.05 -14.20 5.32
N ALA A 243 3.02 -15.05 4.93
CA ALA A 243 4.27 -15.19 5.68
C ALA A 243 5.08 -13.89 5.71
N PHE A 244 5.06 -13.12 4.62
CA PHE A 244 5.72 -11.81 4.58
C PHE A 244 5.00 -10.79 5.47
N SER A 245 3.67 -10.78 5.51
CA SER A 245 2.89 -9.92 6.39
C SER A 245 3.11 -10.26 7.87
N ALA A 246 3.19 -11.55 8.19
CA ALA A 246 3.55 -11.99 9.54
C ALA A 246 4.97 -11.56 9.92
N LEU A 247 5.96 -11.73 9.01
CA LEU A 247 7.33 -11.26 9.22
C LEU A 247 7.38 -9.75 9.47
N TYR A 248 6.63 -8.95 8.72
CA TYR A 248 6.50 -7.52 8.95
C TYR A 248 6.04 -7.24 10.38
N PHE A 249 4.97 -7.91 10.82
CA PHE A 249 4.43 -7.73 12.15
C PHE A 249 5.46 -8.06 13.23
N PHE A 250 6.16 -9.20 13.12
CA PHE A 250 7.17 -9.63 14.08
C PHE A 250 8.40 -8.70 14.15
N ILE A 251 8.70 -7.96 13.11
CA ILE A 251 9.79 -6.98 13.13
C ILE A 251 9.28 -5.59 13.52
N ALA A 252 8.16 -5.16 12.96
CA ALA A 252 7.65 -3.81 13.15
C ALA A 252 7.21 -3.52 14.59
N ILE A 253 6.57 -4.50 15.26
CA ILE A 253 6.12 -4.32 16.64
C ILE A 253 7.28 -4.13 17.62
N PRO A 254 8.31 -5.00 17.66
CA PRO A 254 9.47 -4.78 18.52
C PRO A 254 10.19 -3.46 18.23
N VAL A 255 10.32 -3.08 16.95
CA VAL A 255 10.92 -1.79 16.58
C VAL A 255 10.07 -0.63 17.11
N LEU A 256 8.76 -0.68 16.93
CA LEU A 256 7.85 0.33 17.44
C LEU A 256 7.91 0.46 18.95
N LEU A 257 7.88 -0.66 19.67
CA LEU A 257 8.03 -0.70 21.13
C LEU A 257 9.39 -0.17 21.59
N SER A 258 10.46 -0.48 20.86
CA SER A 258 11.79 0.04 21.15
C SER A 258 11.86 1.54 20.94
N VAL A 259 11.31 2.06 19.86
CA VAL A 259 11.23 3.49 19.59
C VAL A 259 10.40 4.20 20.65
N ALA A 260 9.26 3.63 21.03
CA ALA A 260 8.42 4.15 22.12
C ALA A 260 9.16 4.12 23.47
N GLY A 261 9.91 3.05 23.76
CA GLY A 261 10.71 2.92 24.97
C GLY A 261 11.86 3.93 25.04
N ILE A 262 12.55 4.19 23.94
CA ILE A 262 13.62 5.21 23.86
C ILE A 262 13.01 6.61 24.06
N GLY A 263 11.85 6.88 23.44
CA GLY A 263 11.15 8.15 23.56
C GLY A 263 10.45 8.33 24.91
N GLY A 264 9.93 7.24 25.49
CA GLY A 264 9.13 7.23 26.71
C GLY A 264 9.90 6.94 27.99
N GLY A 265 11.24 6.83 27.92
CA GLY A 265 12.10 6.53 29.08
C GLY A 265 11.79 7.48 30.24
N ASN A 266 11.40 6.91 31.36
CA ASN A 266 10.90 7.53 32.57
C ASN A 266 10.41 8.97 32.39
N LEU A 267 9.13 9.20 32.47
CA LEU A 267 8.44 10.50 32.30
C LEU A 267 9.11 11.71 33.01
N THR A 268 10.12 11.43 33.82
CA THR A 268 10.92 12.41 34.60
C THR A 268 12.21 12.86 33.92
N THR A 269 12.74 12.12 32.94
CA THR A 269 13.93 12.52 32.20
C THR A 269 13.55 12.77 30.74
N ALA A 270 13.35 14.03 30.37
CA ALA A 270 13.18 14.44 29.00
C ALA A 270 14.39 13.96 28.18
N ASN A 271 14.22 12.94 27.35
CA ASN A 271 15.25 12.58 26.38
C ASN A 271 15.55 13.81 25.51
N PRO A 272 16.83 14.07 25.18
CA PRO A 272 17.15 15.17 24.29
C PRO A 272 16.31 15.08 23.02
N PRO A 273 15.71 16.16 22.52
CA PRO A 273 14.88 16.15 21.31
C PRO A 273 15.55 15.46 20.13
N LEU A 274 16.87 15.57 20.01
CA LEU A 274 17.67 14.91 18.97
C LEU A 274 17.54 13.39 19.02
N VAL A 275 17.64 12.76 20.19
CA VAL A 275 17.52 11.29 20.34
C VAL A 275 16.13 10.83 19.93
N THR A 276 15.09 11.57 20.29
CA THR A 276 13.71 11.30 19.89
C THR A 276 13.55 11.32 18.38
N TRP A 277 14.06 12.35 17.71
CA TRP A 277 13.97 12.44 16.24
C TRP A 277 14.79 11.36 15.53
N ILE A 278 15.95 10.99 16.06
CA ILE A 278 16.74 9.85 15.54
C ILE A 278 15.94 8.55 15.67
N ALA A 279 15.27 8.31 16.80
CA ALA A 279 14.43 7.13 17.00
C ALA A 279 13.23 7.09 16.03
N ILE A 280 12.55 8.22 15.80
CA ILE A 280 11.47 8.36 14.82
C ILE A 280 11.98 8.02 13.42
N LEU A 281 13.12 8.58 13.03
CA LEU A 281 13.73 8.32 11.73
C LEU A 281 14.12 6.86 11.56
N ALA A 282 14.74 6.25 12.56
CA ALA A 282 15.12 4.84 12.54
C ALA A 282 13.89 3.93 12.38
N GLY A 283 12.85 4.15 13.18
CA GLY A 283 11.58 3.42 13.05
C GLY A 283 10.94 3.60 11.67
N SER A 284 10.92 4.83 11.16
CA SER A 284 10.39 5.13 9.82
C SER A 284 11.18 4.43 8.71
N ILE A 285 12.50 4.34 8.81
CA ILE A 285 13.35 3.61 7.84
C ILE A 285 12.98 2.12 7.80
N VAL A 286 12.73 1.50 8.95
CA VAL A 286 12.28 0.10 8.98
C VAL A 286 10.95 -0.07 8.24
N HIS A 287 9.96 0.78 8.53
CA HIS A 287 8.68 0.73 7.84
C HIS A 287 8.80 0.99 6.33
N MET A 288 9.61 1.97 5.93
CA MET A 288 9.90 2.24 4.52
C MET A 288 10.55 1.05 3.81
N THR A 289 11.45 0.35 4.51
CA THR A 289 12.07 -0.87 3.98
C THR A 289 11.03 -1.94 3.66
N PHE A 290 10.03 -2.12 4.54
CA PHE A 290 8.92 -3.02 4.27
C PHE A 290 8.01 -2.53 3.13
N MET A 291 7.75 -1.24 3.03
CA MET A 291 7.01 -0.66 1.90
C MET A 291 7.71 -0.91 0.57
N ALA A 292 9.03 -0.65 0.53
CA ALA A 292 9.83 -0.89 -0.66
C ALA A 292 9.90 -2.39 -1.02
N ALA A 293 9.98 -3.26 -0.01
CA ALA A 293 9.91 -4.71 -0.20
C ALA A 293 8.55 -5.16 -0.74
N LEU A 294 7.43 -4.60 -0.26
CA LEU A 294 6.09 -4.85 -0.79
C LEU A 294 5.97 -4.38 -2.23
N ALA A 295 6.45 -3.17 -2.54
CA ALA A 295 6.47 -2.65 -3.91
C ALA A 295 7.29 -3.55 -4.84
N TYR A 296 8.48 -4.00 -4.42
CA TYR A 296 9.29 -4.94 -5.18
C TYR A 296 8.59 -6.28 -5.41
N ARG A 297 7.93 -6.82 -4.38
CA ARG A 297 7.15 -8.07 -4.51
C ARG A 297 6.00 -7.92 -5.50
N TRP A 298 5.29 -6.78 -5.47
CA TRP A 298 4.24 -6.48 -6.44
C TRP A 298 4.79 -6.46 -7.86
N ILE A 299 5.89 -5.75 -8.11
CA ILE A 299 6.52 -5.67 -9.45
C ILE A 299 6.81 -7.07 -10.02
N VAL A 300 7.22 -8.01 -9.17
CA VAL A 300 7.49 -9.40 -9.59
C VAL A 300 6.21 -10.20 -9.84
N VAL A 301 5.15 -9.96 -9.07
CA VAL A 301 3.89 -10.73 -9.15
C VAL A 301 2.96 -10.17 -10.23
N GLU A 302 3.01 -8.88 -10.52
CA GLU A 302 2.10 -8.19 -11.43
C GLU A 302 1.88 -8.91 -12.77
N PRO A 303 2.92 -9.46 -13.47
CA PRO A 303 2.72 -10.16 -14.73
C PRO A 303 1.90 -11.45 -14.62
N VAL A 304 1.76 -11.99 -13.40
CA VAL A 304 1.08 -13.28 -13.13
C VAL A 304 -0.34 -13.05 -12.61
N VAL A 305 -0.69 -11.83 -12.22
CA VAL A 305 -2.04 -11.49 -11.76
C VAL A 305 -3.00 -11.49 -12.95
N PRO A 306 -4.04 -12.35 -12.96
CA PRO A 306 -4.98 -12.39 -14.08
C PRO A 306 -5.67 -11.05 -14.28
N GLU A 307 -5.61 -10.51 -15.47
CA GLU A 307 -6.47 -9.39 -15.85
C GLU A 307 -7.92 -9.88 -15.93
N GLU A 308 -8.83 -9.13 -15.34
CA GLU A 308 -10.24 -9.42 -15.55
C GLU A 308 -10.59 -9.22 -17.02
N PRO A 309 -11.29 -10.18 -17.65
CA PRO A 309 -11.86 -9.92 -18.96
C PRO A 309 -12.73 -8.65 -18.82
N VAL A 310 -12.34 -7.60 -19.54
CA VAL A 310 -13.15 -6.37 -19.62
C VAL A 310 -14.58 -6.81 -19.96
N PRO A 311 -15.58 -6.52 -19.12
CA PRO A 311 -16.95 -6.89 -19.43
C PRO A 311 -17.24 -6.32 -20.81
N ARG A 312 -17.41 -7.21 -21.81
CA ARG A 312 -17.76 -6.81 -23.17
C ARG A 312 -19.03 -5.99 -23.00
N ARG A 313 -18.94 -4.67 -23.18
CA ARG A 313 -20.12 -3.82 -23.28
C ARG A 313 -21.02 -4.54 -24.26
N ARG A 314 -22.15 -5.09 -23.75
CA ARG A 314 -23.17 -5.65 -24.64
C ARG A 314 -23.37 -4.59 -25.70
N PRO A 315 -23.23 -4.90 -26.99
CA PRO A 315 -23.55 -3.95 -28.02
C PRO A 315 -24.93 -3.42 -27.65
N GLN A 316 -25.01 -2.12 -27.37
CA GLN A 316 -26.30 -1.47 -27.14
C GLN A 316 -27.16 -1.88 -28.32
N GLY A 317 -28.18 -2.70 -28.07
CA GLY A 317 -29.04 -3.24 -29.10
C GLY A 317 -29.45 -2.09 -30.00
N ARG A 318 -29.10 -2.21 -31.28
CA ARG A 318 -29.67 -1.31 -32.27
C ARG A 318 -31.16 -1.33 -32.00
N GLU A 319 -31.66 -0.18 -31.52
CA GLU A 319 -33.11 0.03 -31.48
C GLU A 319 -33.65 -0.38 -32.86
N PRO A 320 -34.66 -1.28 -32.89
CA PRO A 320 -35.26 -1.65 -34.16
C PRO A 320 -35.80 -0.36 -34.77
N SER A 321 -35.22 0.02 -35.94
CA SER A 321 -35.62 1.19 -36.69
C SER A 321 -37.15 1.11 -36.88
N ARG A 322 -37.90 2.00 -36.23
CA ARG A 322 -39.30 2.15 -36.45
C ARG A 322 -39.54 2.37 -37.95
N ARG A 323 -40.03 1.36 -38.65
CA ARG A 323 -40.48 1.50 -40.01
C ARG A 323 -41.56 2.59 -40.02
N PRO A 324 -41.45 3.60 -40.89
CA PRO A 324 -42.54 4.55 -41.05
C PRO A 324 -43.78 3.80 -41.58
N SER A 325 -44.86 3.81 -40.82
CA SER A 325 -46.16 3.30 -41.24
C SER A 325 -46.62 4.16 -42.42
N GLY A 326 -46.57 3.58 -43.63
CA GLY A 326 -47.15 4.22 -44.83
C GLY A 326 -48.64 4.48 -44.63
N ARG A 327 -49.01 5.75 -44.77
CA ARG A 327 -50.41 6.16 -44.97
C ARG A 327 -50.81 5.72 -46.37
N ARG A 328 -51.92 4.99 -46.43
CA ARG A 328 -52.84 5.03 -47.56
C ARG A 328 -54.00 5.96 -47.22
#